data_62bc8894d83bdbc2dcef7acdd63047e4
#
_entry.id   62bc8894d83bdbc2dcef7acdd63047e4
#
_cell.length_a   1.000
_cell.length_b   1.000
_cell.length_c   1.000
_cell.angle_alpha   90.00
_cell.angle_beta   90.00
_cell.angle_gamma   90.00
#
_symmetry.space_group_name_H-M   'P 1'
#
loop_
_entity.id
_entity.type
_entity.pdbx_description
1 polymer ?
#
loop_
_entity_poly.entity_id
_entity_poly.type
_entity_poly.pdbx_seq_one_letter_code
_entity_poly.pdbx_strand_id
1 'polypeptide(L)'
;MSAGGPQPGGNVIGLSVQSTDLASKRVEILREVISDLRRLAILTNVGNSYAVLETGAAQAAAHMLDLDVVALEIRRAEDIAPAFEALKGRAEALYVVNDPLINTSRIRINTFALVARLPTMHGLREPVEAGGLMSYGPNLSDLYRRAAEFVDKILRGANPGDIPVEQPTKFDLVINLTTAKALGLDVPPTLLARADEVIE
;
A
#
# COMPACT_ATOMS: atom_id res chain seq x y z
N MET A 1 27.24 6.05 9.75
CA MET A 1 27.62 4.76 9.14
C MET A 1 26.46 4.33 8.28
N SER A 2 26.53 4.48 6.95
CA SER A 2 25.49 4.04 6.04
C SER A 2 25.53 2.51 6.01
N ALA A 3 24.48 1.85 6.48
CA ALA A 3 24.27 0.43 6.25
C ALA A 3 24.12 0.26 4.73
N GLY A 4 25.16 -0.25 4.07
CA GLY A 4 25.12 -0.59 2.65
C GLY A 4 24.05 -1.67 2.45
N GLY A 5 22.97 -1.34 1.74
CA GLY A 5 21.99 -2.32 1.31
C GLY A 5 22.64 -3.36 0.40
N PRO A 6 21.96 -4.48 0.10
CA PRO A 6 22.46 -5.49 -0.78
C PRO A 6 22.82 -4.90 -2.14
N GLN A 7 24.03 -5.15 -2.61
CA GLN A 7 24.44 -4.78 -3.97
C GLN A 7 23.86 -5.82 -4.95
N PRO A 8 23.07 -5.41 -5.94
CA PRO A 8 22.48 -6.36 -6.88
C PRO A 8 23.53 -7.06 -7.75
N GLY A 9 24.71 -6.45 -7.89
CA GLY A 9 25.79 -6.93 -8.76
C GLY A 9 25.48 -6.76 -10.25
N GLY A 10 26.49 -6.83 -11.09
CA GLY A 10 26.34 -6.70 -12.54
C GLY A 10 25.94 -5.31 -13.01
N ASN A 11 24.92 -5.23 -13.86
CA ASN A 11 24.44 -3.99 -14.49
C ASN A 11 23.05 -3.56 -13.99
N VAL A 12 22.63 -4.00 -12.80
CA VAL A 12 21.31 -3.70 -12.22
C VAL A 12 21.49 -2.81 -10.99
N ILE A 13 20.64 -1.79 -10.89
CA ILE A 13 20.50 -0.92 -9.73
C ILE A 13 19.01 -0.70 -9.48
N GLY A 14 18.62 -0.36 -8.25
CA GLY A 14 17.22 -0.13 -7.93
C GLY A 14 16.98 0.69 -6.67
N LEU A 15 15.72 1.12 -6.55
CA LEU A 15 15.15 1.73 -5.36
C LEU A 15 14.09 0.78 -4.80
N SER A 16 14.13 0.53 -3.51
CA SER A 16 13.10 -0.27 -2.83
C SER A 16 11.86 0.59 -2.55
N VAL A 17 10.68 -0.02 -2.53
CA VAL A 17 9.42 0.61 -2.07
C VAL A 17 9.03 0.14 -0.65
N GLN A 18 9.80 -0.77 -0.06
CA GLN A 18 9.62 -1.30 1.30
C GLN A 18 8.17 -1.74 1.66
N SER A 19 7.42 -2.23 0.69
CA SER A 19 5.99 -2.56 0.88
C SER A 19 5.75 -3.52 2.04
N THR A 20 6.60 -4.52 2.19
CA THR A 20 6.54 -5.53 3.27
C THR A 20 6.80 -4.91 4.64
N ASP A 21 7.82 -4.05 4.76
CA ASP A 21 8.21 -3.43 6.04
C ASP A 21 7.16 -2.44 6.54
N LEU A 22 6.38 -1.84 5.63
CA LEU A 22 5.33 -0.88 5.95
C LEU A 22 3.98 -1.52 6.27
N ALA A 23 3.83 -2.83 6.07
CA ALA A 23 2.54 -3.52 6.24
C ALA A 23 1.98 -3.35 7.67
N SER A 24 2.82 -3.49 8.69
CA SER A 24 2.42 -3.29 10.09
C SER A 24 1.88 -1.88 10.33
N LYS A 25 2.62 -0.86 9.86
CA LYS A 25 2.21 0.54 10.04
C LYS A 25 0.89 0.86 9.34
N ARG A 26 0.63 0.28 8.17
CA ARG A 26 -0.63 0.43 7.45
C ARG A 26 -1.81 -0.16 8.22
N VAL A 27 -1.63 -1.34 8.81
CA VAL A 27 -2.69 -1.98 9.63
C VAL A 27 -2.95 -1.17 10.90
N GLU A 28 -1.90 -0.65 11.57
CA GLU A 28 -2.05 0.24 12.72
C GLU A 28 -2.85 1.51 12.38
N ILE A 29 -2.50 2.20 11.28
CA ILE A 29 -3.20 3.42 10.83
C ILE A 29 -4.66 3.11 10.51
N LEU A 30 -4.94 1.98 9.87
CA LEU A 30 -6.32 1.57 9.58
C LEU A 30 -7.13 1.37 10.86
N ARG A 31 -6.54 0.79 11.90
CA ARG A 31 -7.16 0.62 13.22
C ARG A 31 -7.34 1.94 13.98
N GLU A 32 -6.49 2.94 13.75
CA GLU A 32 -6.69 4.28 14.32
C GLU A 32 -7.99 4.95 13.79
N VAL A 33 -8.36 4.69 12.54
CA VAL A 33 -9.61 5.21 11.93
C VAL A 33 -10.81 4.36 12.30
N ILE A 34 -10.62 3.05 12.47
CA ILE A 34 -11.69 2.10 12.76
C ILE A 34 -11.39 1.45 14.11
N SER A 35 -11.80 2.10 15.20
CA SER A 35 -11.48 1.68 16.59
C SER A 35 -11.99 0.27 16.92
N ASP A 36 -13.12 -0.13 16.33
CA ASP A 36 -13.77 -1.42 16.58
C ASP A 36 -13.44 -2.47 15.51
N LEU A 37 -12.39 -2.26 14.72
CA LEU A 37 -11.95 -3.20 13.69
C LEU A 37 -11.66 -4.57 14.32
N ARG A 38 -12.30 -5.60 13.79
CA ARG A 38 -12.14 -7.01 14.20
C ARG A 38 -11.75 -7.90 13.03
N ARG A 39 -12.22 -7.58 11.81
CA ARG A 39 -12.07 -8.42 10.64
C ARG A 39 -11.52 -7.60 9.48
N LEU A 40 -10.31 -7.94 9.07
CA LEU A 40 -9.58 -7.29 7.99
C LEU A 40 -9.58 -8.16 6.74
N ALA A 41 -10.10 -7.65 5.62
CA ALA A 41 -9.88 -8.29 4.32
C ALA A 41 -8.52 -7.86 3.76
N ILE A 42 -7.81 -8.78 3.12
CA ILE A 42 -6.56 -8.48 2.41
C ILE A 42 -6.72 -8.92 0.95
N LEU A 43 -6.74 -7.93 0.03
CA LEU A 43 -6.79 -8.18 -1.41
C LEU A 43 -5.37 -8.35 -1.95
N THR A 44 -5.10 -9.51 -2.54
CA THR A 44 -3.77 -9.88 -3.04
C THR A 44 -3.83 -10.56 -4.39
N ASN A 45 -2.80 -10.33 -5.23
CA ASN A 45 -2.54 -11.12 -6.42
C ASN A 45 -1.61 -12.29 -6.07
N VAL A 46 -2.18 -13.49 -5.92
CA VAL A 46 -1.40 -14.71 -5.60
C VAL A 46 -0.53 -15.21 -6.76
N GLY A 47 -0.64 -14.59 -7.94
CA GLY A 47 0.27 -14.82 -9.08
C GLY A 47 1.58 -14.05 -8.98
N ASN A 48 1.72 -13.11 -8.03
CA ASN A 48 2.90 -12.29 -7.83
C ASN A 48 3.55 -12.61 -6.47
N SER A 49 4.78 -13.14 -6.49
CA SER A 49 5.51 -13.53 -5.28
C SER A 49 5.75 -12.36 -4.31
N TYR A 50 5.96 -11.14 -4.81
CA TYR A 50 6.14 -9.96 -3.97
C TYR A 50 4.83 -9.57 -3.26
N ALA A 51 3.69 -9.68 -3.94
CA ALA A 51 2.38 -9.47 -3.33
C ALA A 51 2.11 -10.50 -2.23
N VAL A 52 2.50 -11.76 -2.43
CA VAL A 52 2.39 -12.81 -1.41
C VAL A 52 3.23 -12.51 -0.17
N LEU A 53 4.45 -11.97 -0.33
CA LEU A 53 5.30 -11.55 0.80
C LEU A 53 4.66 -10.40 1.58
N GLU A 54 4.16 -9.37 0.93
CA GLU A 54 3.46 -8.25 1.59
C GLU A 54 2.19 -8.75 2.30
N THR A 55 1.45 -9.67 1.68
CA THR A 55 0.27 -10.32 2.28
C THR A 55 0.64 -11.01 3.61
N GLY A 56 1.70 -11.80 3.61
CA GLY A 56 2.18 -12.48 4.83
C GLY A 56 2.54 -11.50 5.95
N ALA A 57 3.19 -10.37 5.62
CA ALA A 57 3.51 -9.33 6.59
C ALA A 57 2.26 -8.63 7.13
N ALA A 58 1.28 -8.33 6.27
CA ALA A 58 0.01 -7.72 6.68
C ALA A 58 -0.82 -8.67 7.54
N GLN A 59 -0.84 -9.97 7.22
CA GLN A 59 -1.49 -10.99 8.04
C GLN A 59 -0.86 -11.09 9.44
N ALA A 60 0.48 -11.14 9.50
CA ALA A 60 1.20 -11.18 10.77
C ALA A 60 0.89 -9.93 11.62
N ALA A 61 0.89 -8.75 11.02
CA ALA A 61 0.54 -7.50 11.71
C ALA A 61 -0.92 -7.49 12.20
N ALA A 62 -1.86 -7.99 11.39
CA ALA A 62 -3.25 -8.11 11.77
C ALA A 62 -3.44 -9.04 12.97
N HIS A 63 -2.79 -10.22 12.98
CA HIS A 63 -2.83 -11.15 14.11
C HIS A 63 -2.22 -10.58 15.38
N MET A 64 -1.15 -9.79 15.30
CA MET A 64 -0.57 -9.10 16.46
C MET A 64 -1.52 -8.06 17.08
N LEU A 65 -2.51 -7.61 16.33
CA LEU A 65 -3.56 -6.69 16.77
C LEU A 65 -4.90 -7.39 17.05
N ASP A 66 -4.90 -8.71 17.19
CA ASP A 66 -6.09 -9.55 17.41
C ASP A 66 -7.19 -9.37 16.34
N LEU A 67 -6.79 -9.17 15.07
CA LEU A 67 -7.71 -9.09 13.95
C LEU A 67 -7.83 -10.43 13.23
N ASP A 68 -9.06 -10.83 12.94
CA ASP A 68 -9.34 -11.92 12.01
C ASP A 68 -9.06 -11.48 10.57
N VAL A 69 -8.42 -12.34 9.79
CA VAL A 69 -8.07 -12.04 8.41
C VAL A 69 -8.92 -12.84 7.43
N VAL A 70 -9.45 -12.14 6.42
CA VAL A 70 -10.14 -12.73 5.27
C VAL A 70 -9.32 -12.48 4.00
N ALA A 71 -8.77 -13.53 3.41
CA ALA A 71 -8.00 -13.39 2.17
C ALA A 71 -8.95 -13.23 0.95
N LEU A 72 -8.69 -12.20 0.13
CA LEU A 72 -9.28 -12.01 -1.19
C LEU A 72 -8.19 -12.26 -2.23
N GLU A 73 -8.12 -13.47 -2.73
CA GLU A 73 -7.12 -13.88 -3.70
C GLU A 73 -7.61 -13.67 -5.13
N ILE A 74 -6.79 -12.99 -5.93
CA ILE A 74 -7.03 -12.82 -7.36
C ILE A 74 -5.78 -13.22 -8.15
N ARG A 75 -5.95 -13.56 -9.43
CA ARG A 75 -4.86 -13.77 -10.41
C ARG A 75 -5.03 -12.92 -11.65
N ARG A 76 -6.23 -12.42 -11.90
CA ARG A 76 -6.62 -11.62 -13.07
C ARG A 76 -7.75 -10.65 -12.69
N ALA A 77 -7.98 -9.66 -13.53
CA ALA A 77 -8.96 -8.60 -13.25
C ALA A 77 -10.40 -9.12 -13.10
N GLU A 78 -10.74 -10.21 -13.80
CA GLU A 78 -12.08 -10.83 -13.74
C GLU A 78 -12.39 -11.42 -12.36
N ASP A 79 -11.37 -11.79 -11.58
CA ASP A 79 -11.53 -12.39 -10.26
C ASP A 79 -11.98 -11.36 -9.21
N ILE A 80 -11.82 -10.04 -9.47
CA ILE A 80 -12.11 -8.96 -8.51
C ILE A 80 -13.60 -8.98 -8.09
N ALA A 81 -14.55 -8.99 -9.05
CA ALA A 81 -15.95 -8.93 -8.69
C ALA A 81 -16.43 -10.17 -7.90
N PRO A 82 -16.09 -11.42 -8.29
CA PRO A 82 -16.38 -12.60 -7.47
C PRO A 82 -15.79 -12.56 -6.07
N ALA A 83 -14.55 -12.03 -5.92
CA ALA A 83 -13.91 -11.90 -4.62
C ALA A 83 -14.69 -10.96 -3.68
N PHE A 84 -15.14 -9.80 -4.19
CA PHE A 84 -15.99 -8.89 -3.40
C PHE A 84 -17.37 -9.47 -3.08
N GLU A 85 -17.97 -10.22 -3.99
CA GLU A 85 -19.24 -10.93 -3.72
C GLU A 85 -19.07 -11.95 -2.58
N ALA A 86 -17.98 -12.72 -2.58
CA ALA A 86 -17.70 -13.69 -1.54
C ALA A 86 -17.36 -13.03 -0.18
N LEU A 87 -16.94 -11.75 -0.19
CA LEU A 87 -16.57 -11.01 1.02
C LEU A 87 -17.77 -10.48 1.80
N LYS A 88 -18.95 -10.30 1.19
CA LYS A 88 -20.13 -9.61 1.77
C LYS A 88 -20.33 -9.88 3.27
N GLY A 89 -20.21 -8.81 4.08
CA GLY A 89 -20.41 -8.84 5.54
C GLY A 89 -19.36 -9.60 6.34
N ARG A 90 -18.27 -10.06 5.72
CA ARG A 90 -17.21 -10.83 6.38
C ARG A 90 -16.01 -10.01 6.84
N ALA A 91 -15.93 -8.74 6.44
CA ALA A 91 -14.87 -7.83 6.85
C ALA A 91 -15.41 -6.41 7.07
N GLU A 92 -14.65 -5.61 7.79
CA GLU A 92 -14.97 -4.23 8.18
C GLU A 92 -14.01 -3.22 7.52
N ALA A 93 -12.88 -3.70 6.99
CA ALA A 93 -11.91 -2.91 6.25
C ALA A 93 -11.19 -3.76 5.20
N LEU A 94 -10.54 -3.10 4.25
CA LEU A 94 -9.80 -3.73 3.17
C LEU A 94 -8.36 -3.19 3.11
N TYR A 95 -7.39 -4.06 3.34
CA TYR A 95 -5.99 -3.82 3.01
C TYR A 95 -5.75 -4.24 1.54
N VAL A 96 -5.23 -3.32 0.74
CA VAL A 96 -4.98 -3.53 -0.69
C VAL A 96 -3.48 -3.62 -0.93
N VAL A 97 -3.01 -4.83 -1.24
CA VAL A 97 -1.59 -5.11 -1.47
C VAL A 97 -1.10 -4.38 -2.74
N ASN A 98 0.13 -3.88 -2.69
CA ASN A 98 0.72 -3.17 -3.83
C ASN A 98 1.14 -4.16 -4.93
N ASP A 99 0.40 -4.14 -6.05
CA ASP A 99 0.61 -5.04 -7.19
C ASP A 99 0.19 -4.36 -8.51
N PRO A 100 0.88 -4.57 -9.63
CA PRO A 100 0.54 -3.94 -10.92
C PRO A 100 -0.89 -4.24 -11.39
N LEU A 101 -1.39 -5.48 -11.27
CA LEU A 101 -2.76 -5.84 -11.62
C LEU A 101 -3.77 -5.09 -10.75
N ILE A 102 -3.52 -5.01 -9.45
CA ILE A 102 -4.35 -4.31 -8.49
C ILE A 102 -4.35 -2.81 -8.78
N ASN A 103 -3.17 -2.22 -9.01
CA ASN A 103 -3.03 -0.79 -9.29
C ASN A 103 -3.70 -0.37 -10.61
N THR A 104 -3.63 -1.19 -11.65
CA THR A 104 -4.35 -0.92 -12.91
C THR A 104 -5.86 -1.06 -12.74
N SER A 105 -6.33 -1.85 -11.78
CA SER A 105 -7.75 -2.06 -11.47
C SER A 105 -8.27 -1.17 -10.34
N ARG A 106 -7.49 -0.21 -9.85
CA ARG A 106 -7.76 0.58 -8.63
C ARG A 106 -9.13 1.26 -8.59
N ILE A 107 -9.59 1.83 -9.70
CA ILE A 107 -10.92 2.49 -9.79
C ILE A 107 -12.02 1.46 -9.52
N ARG A 108 -11.93 0.29 -10.15
CA ARG A 108 -12.91 -0.80 -9.99
C ARG A 108 -12.89 -1.34 -8.57
N ILE A 109 -11.71 -1.55 -7.98
CA ILE A 109 -11.54 -2.02 -6.60
C ILE A 109 -12.16 -1.02 -5.61
N ASN A 110 -11.84 0.28 -5.75
CA ASN A 110 -12.38 1.33 -4.88
C ASN A 110 -13.90 1.46 -5.02
N THR A 111 -14.44 1.31 -6.24
CA THR A 111 -15.90 1.30 -6.45
C THR A 111 -16.56 0.14 -5.69
N PHE A 112 -16.03 -1.09 -5.81
CA PHE A 112 -16.57 -2.22 -5.06
C PHE A 112 -16.40 -2.06 -3.55
N ALA A 113 -15.26 -1.54 -3.09
CA ALA A 113 -15.01 -1.28 -1.67
C ALA A 113 -16.01 -0.27 -1.12
N LEU A 114 -16.27 0.83 -1.84
CA LEU A 114 -17.24 1.85 -1.45
C LEU A 114 -18.67 1.28 -1.38
N VAL A 115 -19.09 0.50 -2.38
CA VAL A 115 -20.40 -0.18 -2.40
C VAL A 115 -20.53 -1.15 -1.23
N ALA A 116 -19.46 -1.87 -0.90
CA ALA A 116 -19.41 -2.78 0.24
C ALA A 116 -19.20 -2.06 1.60
N ARG A 117 -19.07 -0.73 1.61
CA ARG A 117 -18.76 0.11 2.78
C ARG A 117 -17.47 -0.31 3.49
N LEU A 118 -16.45 -0.68 2.73
CA LEU A 118 -15.14 -1.09 3.24
C LEU A 118 -14.14 0.07 3.12
N PRO A 119 -13.70 0.66 4.23
CA PRO A 119 -12.54 1.54 4.28
C PRO A 119 -11.32 0.84 3.71
N THR A 120 -10.57 1.53 2.84
CA THR A 120 -9.41 0.94 2.17
C THR A 120 -8.10 1.53 2.66
N MET A 121 -7.08 0.68 2.81
CA MET A 121 -5.69 1.06 3.02
C MET A 121 -4.84 0.60 1.85
N HIS A 122 -4.14 1.53 1.23
CA HIS A 122 -3.26 1.32 0.09
C HIS A 122 -1.80 1.58 0.41
N GLY A 123 -0.88 1.08 -0.42
CA GLY A 123 0.54 1.35 -0.32
C GLY A 123 1.02 2.58 -1.09
N LEU A 124 0.19 3.14 -1.97
CA LEU A 124 0.52 4.26 -2.86
C LEU A 124 -0.61 5.29 -2.87
N ARG A 125 -0.28 6.52 -3.28
CA ARG A 125 -1.17 7.67 -3.35
C ARG A 125 -2.25 7.54 -4.45
N GLU A 126 -1.87 7.07 -5.63
CA GLU A 126 -2.73 7.07 -6.82
C GLU A 126 -4.06 6.32 -6.63
N PRO A 127 -4.15 5.19 -5.90
CA PRO A 127 -5.43 4.60 -5.55
C PRO A 127 -6.31 5.49 -4.68
N VAL A 128 -5.73 6.33 -3.81
CA VAL A 128 -6.50 7.25 -2.94
C VAL A 128 -7.10 8.38 -3.77
N GLU A 129 -6.35 8.93 -4.72
CA GLU A 129 -6.86 9.89 -5.72
C GLU A 129 -8.00 9.30 -6.55
N ALA A 130 -7.96 7.99 -6.78
CA ALA A 130 -8.99 7.24 -7.49
C ALA A 130 -10.16 6.78 -6.58
N GLY A 131 -10.35 7.38 -5.41
CA GLY A 131 -11.47 7.14 -4.51
C GLY A 131 -11.20 6.15 -3.38
N GLY A 132 -9.97 5.69 -3.16
CA GLY A 132 -9.58 4.97 -1.95
C GLY A 132 -9.63 5.86 -0.71
N LEU A 133 -9.71 5.27 0.49
CA LEU A 133 -9.79 6.05 1.72
C LEU A 133 -8.43 6.62 2.12
N MET A 134 -7.40 5.78 2.23
CA MET A 134 -6.09 6.25 2.66
C MET A 134 -4.95 5.40 2.10
N SER A 135 -3.76 5.98 2.10
CA SER A 135 -2.52 5.27 1.82
C SER A 135 -1.41 5.69 2.77
N TYR A 136 -0.49 4.75 3.02
CA TYR A 136 0.78 5.04 3.65
C TYR A 136 1.90 4.33 2.90
N GLY A 137 2.82 5.10 2.33
CA GLY A 137 3.89 4.54 1.51
C GLY A 137 4.90 5.56 1.01
N PRO A 138 5.89 5.10 0.23
CA PRO A 138 6.95 5.97 -0.26
C PRO A 138 6.41 7.03 -1.21
N ASN A 139 7.01 8.23 -1.13
CA ASN A 139 6.79 9.28 -2.10
C ASN A 139 7.44 8.89 -3.44
N LEU A 140 6.63 8.47 -4.41
CA LEU A 140 7.14 8.01 -5.71
C LEU A 140 7.84 9.13 -6.49
N SER A 141 7.38 10.38 -6.40
CA SER A 141 8.03 11.51 -7.06
C SER A 141 9.46 11.73 -6.52
N ASP A 142 9.66 11.53 -5.22
CA ASP A 142 10.99 11.58 -4.61
C ASP A 142 11.85 10.40 -5.07
N LEU A 143 11.31 9.18 -5.12
CA LEU A 143 12.01 8.02 -5.64
C LEU A 143 12.44 8.21 -7.11
N TYR A 144 11.57 8.75 -7.97
CA TYR A 144 11.94 9.03 -9.36
C TYR A 144 13.03 10.10 -9.47
N ARG A 145 13.02 11.13 -8.61
CA ARG A 145 14.08 12.13 -8.57
C ARG A 145 15.42 11.49 -8.19
N ARG A 146 15.43 10.61 -7.19
CA ARG A 146 16.61 9.84 -6.79
C ARG A 146 17.08 8.89 -7.90
N ALA A 147 16.15 8.24 -8.62
CA ALA A 147 16.49 7.42 -9.79
C ALA A 147 17.23 8.23 -10.86
N ALA A 148 16.85 9.49 -11.09
CA ALA A 148 17.55 10.37 -12.03
C ALA A 148 19.01 10.66 -11.59
N GLU A 149 19.28 10.75 -10.29
CA GLU A 149 20.65 10.88 -9.76
C GLU A 149 21.49 9.63 -10.07
N PHE A 150 20.89 8.44 -10.03
CA PHE A 150 21.58 7.21 -10.43
C PHE A 150 21.92 7.20 -11.91
N VAL A 151 20.97 7.63 -12.76
CA VAL A 151 21.20 7.78 -14.20
C VAL A 151 22.38 8.74 -14.46
N ASP A 152 22.41 9.91 -13.80
CA ASP A 152 23.52 10.87 -13.95
C ASP A 152 24.87 10.26 -13.54
N LYS A 153 24.95 9.54 -12.41
CA LYS A 153 26.17 8.86 -11.97
C LYS A 153 26.64 7.83 -13.00
N ILE A 154 25.73 7.02 -13.56
CA ILE A 154 26.05 6.00 -14.57
C ILE A 154 26.54 6.65 -15.86
N LEU A 155 25.89 7.70 -16.33
CA LEU A 155 26.29 8.44 -17.52
C LEU A 155 27.67 9.13 -17.36
N ARG A 156 28.08 9.43 -16.12
CA ARG A 156 29.41 9.94 -15.78
C ARG A 156 30.47 8.83 -15.57
N GLY A 157 30.10 7.56 -15.82
CA GLY A 157 31.02 6.44 -15.79
C GLY A 157 31.01 5.60 -14.51
N ALA A 158 30.06 5.82 -13.58
CA ALA A 158 29.91 4.92 -12.43
C ALA A 158 29.39 3.57 -12.88
N ASN A 159 29.97 2.48 -12.32
CA ASN A 159 29.45 1.14 -12.58
C ASN A 159 28.13 0.93 -11.80
N PRO A 160 27.03 0.52 -12.45
CA PRO A 160 25.76 0.27 -11.76
C PRO A 160 25.88 -0.75 -10.61
N GLY A 161 26.73 -1.77 -10.74
CA GLY A 161 26.94 -2.78 -9.70
C GLY A 161 27.61 -2.26 -8.42
N ASP A 162 28.26 -1.09 -8.47
CA ASP A 162 28.91 -0.46 -7.31
C ASP A 162 27.97 0.52 -6.60
N ILE A 163 26.83 0.83 -7.18
CA ILE A 163 25.82 1.71 -6.57
C ILE A 163 24.88 0.85 -5.71
N PRO A 164 24.78 1.12 -4.39
CA PRO A 164 23.92 0.33 -3.50
C PRO A 164 22.44 0.57 -3.83
N VAL A 165 21.61 -0.47 -3.58
CA VAL A 165 20.15 -0.31 -3.56
C VAL A 165 19.80 0.66 -2.42
N GLU A 166 19.06 1.70 -2.74
CA GLU A 166 18.60 2.66 -1.73
C GLU A 166 17.17 2.36 -1.30
N GLN A 167 16.91 2.64 -0.03
CA GLN A 167 15.58 2.60 0.56
C GLN A 167 14.96 4.00 0.56
N PRO A 168 13.64 4.14 0.49
CA PRO A 168 12.97 5.42 0.61
C PRO A 168 13.21 6.00 2.02
N THR A 169 13.42 7.30 2.07
CA THR A 169 13.57 8.04 3.33
C THR A 169 12.35 8.90 3.64
N LYS A 170 11.43 9.00 2.68
CA LYS A 170 10.22 9.80 2.79
C LYS A 170 8.99 8.94 2.51
N PHE A 171 8.07 8.93 3.46
CA PHE A 171 6.80 8.22 3.39
C PHE A 171 5.69 9.23 3.60
N ASP A 172 4.63 9.14 2.78
CA ASP A 172 3.49 10.02 2.84
C ASP A 172 2.25 9.26 3.36
N LEU A 173 1.54 9.89 4.28
CA LEU A 173 0.19 9.52 4.68
C LEU A 173 -0.78 10.40 3.89
N VAL A 174 -1.58 9.79 3.04
CA VAL A 174 -2.62 10.48 2.25
C VAL A 174 -4.00 10.01 2.72
N ILE A 175 -4.92 10.94 2.95
CA ILE A 175 -6.28 10.66 3.43
C ILE A 175 -7.30 11.36 2.53
N ASN A 176 -8.33 10.64 2.09
CA ASN A 176 -9.43 11.16 1.28
C ASN A 176 -10.68 11.38 2.15
N LEU A 177 -10.96 12.63 2.50
CA LEU A 177 -12.11 13.01 3.31
C LEU A 177 -13.44 12.87 2.57
N THR A 178 -13.45 13.03 1.24
CA THR A 178 -14.65 12.76 0.43
C THR A 178 -15.06 11.28 0.59
N THR A 179 -14.10 10.37 0.51
CA THR A 179 -14.35 8.93 0.71
C THR A 179 -14.70 8.61 2.16
N ALA A 180 -14.02 9.22 3.14
CA ALA A 180 -14.35 9.06 4.56
C ALA A 180 -15.81 9.46 4.83
N LYS A 181 -16.23 10.63 4.33
CA LYS A 181 -17.61 11.13 4.44
C LYS A 181 -18.63 10.18 3.79
N ALA A 182 -18.33 9.66 2.60
CA ALA A 182 -19.19 8.71 1.90
C ALA A 182 -19.35 7.38 2.66
N LEU A 183 -18.33 6.97 3.41
CA LEU A 183 -18.36 5.79 4.29
C LEU A 183 -18.99 6.06 5.65
N GLY A 184 -19.24 7.34 6.02
CA GLY A 184 -19.72 7.74 7.34
C GLY A 184 -18.67 7.62 8.43
N LEU A 185 -17.40 7.81 8.09
CA LEU A 185 -16.26 7.73 9.01
C LEU A 185 -15.80 9.11 9.45
N ASP A 186 -15.56 9.26 10.74
CA ASP A 186 -14.89 10.41 11.33
C ASP A 186 -13.39 10.09 11.47
N VAL A 187 -12.55 10.77 10.69
CA VAL A 187 -11.10 10.60 10.78
C VAL A 187 -10.59 11.37 12.02
N PRO A 188 -9.84 10.71 12.92
CA PRO A 188 -9.34 11.37 14.13
C PRO A 188 -8.49 12.61 13.81
N PRO A 189 -8.68 13.75 14.51
CA PRO A 189 -7.88 14.96 14.29
C PRO A 189 -6.37 14.73 14.45
N THR A 190 -5.99 13.83 15.34
CA THR A 190 -4.57 13.43 15.56
C THR A 190 -3.97 12.73 14.35
N LEU A 191 -4.78 12.00 13.59
CA LEU A 191 -4.34 11.36 12.33
C LEU A 191 -4.26 12.37 11.20
N LEU A 192 -5.27 13.28 11.10
CA LEU A 192 -5.25 14.37 10.11
C LEU A 192 -4.05 15.29 10.30
N ALA A 193 -3.66 15.58 11.54
CA ALA A 193 -2.47 16.40 11.83
C ALA A 193 -1.15 15.74 11.41
N ARG A 194 -1.16 14.43 11.17
CA ARG A 194 0.01 13.64 10.70
C ARG A 194 -0.06 13.35 9.21
N ALA A 195 -1.17 13.67 8.55
CA ALA A 195 -1.31 13.47 7.12
C ALA A 195 -0.41 14.45 6.35
N ASP A 196 0.33 13.94 5.37
CA ASP A 196 1.13 14.74 4.44
C ASP A 196 0.23 15.38 3.38
N GLU A 197 -0.91 14.75 3.10
CA GLU A 197 -1.91 15.25 2.17
C GLU A 197 -3.32 14.82 2.57
N VAL A 198 -4.27 15.74 2.43
CA VAL A 198 -5.71 15.52 2.63
C VAL A 198 -6.44 15.89 1.34
N ILE A 199 -7.21 14.95 0.79
CA ILE A 199 -8.05 15.14 -0.41
C ILE A 199 -9.46 15.45 0.07
N GLU A 200 -10.00 16.61 -0.34
CA GLU A 200 -11.33 17.12 0.00
C GLU A 200 -12.31 17.03 -1.17
#